data_126b159820c175833ed19bc4fa944019
#
_entry.id   126b159820c175833ed19bc4fa944019
#
_cell.length_a   1.000
_cell.length_b   1.000
_cell.length_c   1.000
_cell.angle_alpha   90.00
_cell.angle_beta   90.00
_cell.angle_gamma   90.00
#
_symmetry.space_group_name_H-M   'P 1'
#
loop_
_entity.id
_entity.type
_entity.pdbx_description
1 polymer ?
#
loop_
_entity_poly.entity_id
_entity_poly.type
_entity_poly.pdbx_seq_one_letter_code
_entity_poly.pdbx_strand_id
1 'polypeptide(L)'
;MHHNDKQRLPFAGTSHGETVTCSKDLNSDLFDAVLGGLGQFGVIVRARIALEPAPTRNKWARLIYTDFATFSADQEKLIAPRSDGSFAFSYLEGAAYVNHSLAAGLKNAGGFFSDADVATIVARAAARNATSVYVIEATLNYDNATAASVDEVLDSVLKELRFEEGLAFVHDASYVEFLDRVHGEEMALEKIGLWHVPHPWLNVLVPGSRIADFDRGVFGGILQGTDIAGPLVIYPLNKSKWDDSMSAVTPAEDVFYAVSLLFSSVANDLKKLEAQNQKILRFCDLAGIGYKEYLAHYTVRGDWVRHFGGKWDRFVQLKDKYDPKKLLSPGQDIFN
;
A
#
# COMPACT_ATOMS: atom_id res chain seq x y z
N MET A 1 -8.69 20.98 -9.37
CA MET A 1 -8.43 22.02 -8.34
C MET A 1 -6.96 22.00 -7.99
N HIS A 2 -6.34 23.17 -7.99
CA HIS A 2 -4.92 23.35 -7.79
C HIS A 2 -4.44 22.73 -6.48
N HIS A 3 -3.64 21.68 -6.55
CA HIS A 3 -2.78 21.27 -5.45
C HIS A 3 -1.64 22.29 -5.32
N ASN A 4 -2.00 23.46 -4.77
CA ASN A 4 -1.03 24.48 -4.42
C ASN A 4 -0.48 24.21 -3.02
N ASP A 5 0.77 23.74 -2.97
CA ASP A 5 1.85 24.24 -2.10
C ASP A 5 1.49 24.68 -0.68
N LYS A 6 0.93 23.79 0.14
CA LYS A 6 0.92 24.03 1.59
C LYS A 6 1.27 22.79 2.42
N GLN A 7 2.09 21.89 1.89
CA GLN A 7 2.81 20.97 2.75
C GLN A 7 3.89 21.73 3.51
N ARG A 8 3.51 22.24 4.66
CA ARG A 8 4.41 22.79 5.68
C ARG A 8 4.37 21.83 6.86
N LEU A 9 5.36 21.36 7.34
CA LEU A 9 6.36 20.49 7.56
C LEU A 9 6.83 20.09 8.85
N PRO A 10 7.69 19.09 8.95
CA PRO A 10 8.14 18.62 10.23
C PRO A 10 9.12 19.61 10.87
N PHE A 11 9.08 19.66 12.21
CA PHE A 11 10.21 20.04 13.01
C PHE A 11 11.03 18.77 13.21
N ALA A 12 12.25 18.71 12.71
CA ALA A 12 13.16 17.60 12.91
C ALA A 12 14.13 17.95 14.04
N GLY A 13 14.19 17.11 15.07
CA GLY A 13 15.29 17.13 16.03
C GLY A 13 16.50 16.49 15.37
N THR A 14 17.57 17.28 15.16
CA THR A 14 18.84 16.80 14.59
C THR A 14 19.66 16.06 15.64
N SER A 15 20.70 15.32 15.22
CA SER A 15 21.66 14.68 16.15
C SER A 15 22.44 15.68 17.01
N HIS A 16 22.37 16.98 16.71
CA HIS A 16 22.93 18.06 17.55
C HIS A 16 21.99 18.48 18.68
N GLY A 17 20.80 17.88 18.81
CA GLY A 17 19.80 18.23 19.83
C GLY A 17 19.00 19.49 19.52
N GLU A 18 19.15 20.05 18.33
CA GLU A 18 18.40 21.23 17.91
C GLU A 18 17.11 20.85 17.18
N THR A 19 16.04 21.60 17.46
CA THR A 19 14.81 21.48 16.71
C THR A 19 14.80 22.43 15.53
N VAL A 20 14.81 21.88 14.32
CA VAL A 20 14.89 22.64 13.06
C VAL A 20 13.55 22.59 12.35
N THR A 21 13.03 23.76 11.95
CA THR A 21 11.88 23.86 11.04
C THR A 21 12.36 23.73 9.60
N CYS A 22 11.75 22.81 8.85
CA CYS A 22 12.07 22.60 7.45
C CYS A 22 10.82 22.60 6.55
N SER A 23 10.97 22.93 5.28
CA SER A 23 9.94 23.04 4.23
C SER A 23 10.54 23.01 2.84
N LYS A 24 9.71 22.96 1.83
CA LYS A 24 10.18 23.16 0.45
C LYS A 24 10.96 24.47 0.28
N ASP A 25 10.63 25.50 1.09
CA ASP A 25 11.20 26.84 1.00
C ASP A 25 12.22 27.15 2.11
N LEU A 26 12.31 26.31 3.15
CA LEU A 26 13.18 26.54 4.30
C LEU A 26 13.85 25.24 4.72
N ASN A 27 15.19 25.18 4.73
CA ASN A 27 15.95 23.95 4.99
C ASN A 27 15.42 22.79 4.15
N SER A 28 15.22 23.04 2.85
CA SER A 28 14.56 22.12 1.92
C SER A 28 15.28 20.78 1.78
N ASP A 29 16.59 20.77 1.92
CA ASP A 29 17.40 19.57 1.88
C ASP A 29 17.15 18.64 3.09
N LEU A 30 16.92 19.19 4.31
CA LEU A 30 16.49 18.39 5.45
C LEU A 30 15.05 17.91 5.28
N PHE A 31 14.20 18.76 4.72
CA PHE A 31 12.83 18.41 4.42
C PHE A 31 12.74 17.18 3.51
N ASP A 32 13.41 17.24 2.37
CA ASP A 32 13.47 16.15 1.41
C ASP A 32 14.20 14.92 1.98
N ALA A 33 15.22 15.15 2.82
CA ALA A 33 15.96 14.08 3.47
C ALA A 33 15.08 13.22 4.40
N VAL A 34 14.26 13.83 5.25
CA VAL A 34 13.44 13.09 6.22
C VAL A 34 12.26 12.36 5.58
N LEU A 35 11.84 12.74 4.38
CA LEU A 35 10.79 12.07 3.62
C LEU A 35 11.32 10.78 2.97
N GLY A 36 11.05 9.64 3.61
CA GLY A 36 11.57 8.33 3.23
C GLY A 36 13.04 8.12 3.61
N GLY A 37 13.58 8.93 4.53
CA GLY A 37 14.96 8.87 5.00
C GLY A 37 15.25 7.81 6.05
N LEU A 38 14.31 6.94 6.36
CA LEU A 38 14.44 5.81 7.30
C LEU A 38 15.00 6.22 8.67
N GLY A 39 14.63 7.43 9.14
CA GLY A 39 15.06 7.96 10.43
C GLY A 39 16.53 8.41 10.50
N GLN A 40 17.26 8.47 9.38
CA GLN A 40 18.71 8.71 9.37
C GLN A 40 19.13 10.17 9.56
N PHE A 41 18.23 11.13 9.40
CA PHE A 41 18.56 12.57 9.34
C PHE A 41 17.99 13.38 10.50
N GLY A 42 17.06 12.81 11.26
CA GLY A 42 16.40 13.49 12.38
C GLY A 42 15.14 12.75 12.83
N VAL A 43 14.63 13.15 14.00
CA VAL A 43 13.36 12.68 14.54
C VAL A 43 12.30 13.74 14.24
N ILE A 44 11.25 13.37 13.53
CA ILE A 44 10.12 14.27 13.27
C ILE A 44 9.32 14.41 14.57
N VAL A 45 9.34 15.60 15.16
CA VAL A 45 8.67 15.89 16.45
C VAL A 45 7.36 16.68 16.27
N ARG A 46 7.16 17.29 15.09
CA ARG A 46 5.92 17.98 14.73
C ARG A 46 5.75 18.01 13.22
N ALA A 47 4.52 17.78 12.75
CA ALA A 47 4.14 17.99 11.36
C ALA A 47 2.97 18.98 11.28
N ARG A 48 2.95 19.82 10.24
CA ARG A 48 1.79 20.62 9.87
C ARG A 48 1.20 20.03 8.59
N ILE A 49 -0.07 19.63 8.67
CA ILE A 49 -0.81 19.02 7.58
C ILE A 49 -1.92 19.99 7.18
N ALA A 50 -2.09 20.22 5.87
CA ALA A 50 -3.23 20.97 5.35
C ALA A 50 -4.51 20.16 5.63
N LEU A 51 -5.54 20.84 6.07
CA LEU A 51 -6.86 20.24 6.26
C LEU A 51 -7.79 20.72 5.16
N GLU A 52 -8.69 19.87 4.75
CA GLU A 52 -9.81 20.19 3.86
C GLU A 52 -11.12 19.72 4.50
N PRO A 53 -12.29 20.24 4.05
CA PRO A 53 -13.57 19.76 4.53
C PRO A 53 -13.71 18.26 4.36
N ALA A 54 -14.08 17.55 5.42
CA ALA A 54 -14.32 16.12 5.36
C ALA A 54 -15.70 15.85 4.74
N PRO A 55 -15.84 14.85 3.86
CA PRO A 55 -17.15 14.36 3.42
C PRO A 55 -17.91 13.75 4.61
N THR A 56 -19.21 13.58 4.49
CA THR A 56 -20.02 13.03 5.57
C THR A 56 -20.24 11.53 5.42
N ARG A 57 -20.33 11.06 4.18
CA ARG A 57 -20.62 9.66 3.83
C ARG A 57 -19.80 9.20 2.63
N ASN A 58 -19.81 7.89 2.39
CA ASN A 58 -19.27 7.29 1.18
C ASN A 58 -20.09 6.09 0.72
N LYS A 59 -20.06 5.84 -0.58
CA LYS A 59 -20.41 4.55 -1.18
C LYS A 59 -19.12 3.72 -1.17
N TRP A 60 -19.07 2.74 -0.29
CA TRP A 60 -17.94 1.83 -0.13
C TRP A 60 -18.19 0.57 -0.94
N ALA A 61 -17.43 0.40 -2.01
CA ALA A 61 -17.58 -0.67 -2.98
C ALA A 61 -16.42 -1.67 -2.90
N ARG A 62 -16.75 -2.97 -3.01
CA ARG A 62 -15.80 -4.05 -3.27
C ARG A 62 -16.21 -4.80 -4.53
N LEU A 63 -15.30 -4.82 -5.53
CA LEU A 63 -15.52 -5.38 -6.86
C LEU A 63 -14.64 -6.61 -7.03
N ILE A 64 -15.23 -7.72 -7.47
CA ILE A 64 -14.57 -9.02 -7.51
C ILE A 64 -14.04 -9.31 -8.92
N TYR A 65 -12.81 -9.78 -9.01
CA TYR A 65 -12.14 -10.21 -10.23
C TYR A 65 -11.57 -11.62 -10.05
N THR A 66 -11.61 -12.42 -11.10
CA THR A 66 -11.00 -13.76 -11.17
C THR A 66 -9.81 -13.81 -12.14
N ASP A 67 -9.54 -12.70 -12.83
CA ASP A 67 -8.43 -12.52 -13.76
C ASP A 67 -7.58 -11.31 -13.37
N PHE A 68 -6.27 -11.53 -13.17
CA PHE A 68 -5.35 -10.49 -12.73
C PHE A 68 -5.18 -9.37 -13.76
N ALA A 69 -5.11 -9.73 -15.05
CA ALA A 69 -4.89 -8.73 -16.11
C ALA A 69 -6.07 -7.74 -16.20
N THR A 70 -7.28 -8.24 -16.03
CA THR A 70 -8.50 -7.42 -15.98
C THR A 70 -8.51 -6.55 -14.73
N PHE A 71 -8.17 -7.13 -13.56
CA PHE A 71 -8.08 -6.41 -12.28
C PHE A 71 -7.07 -5.27 -12.32
N SER A 72 -5.84 -5.53 -12.77
CA SER A 72 -4.78 -4.52 -12.82
C SER A 72 -5.09 -3.40 -13.81
N ALA A 73 -5.62 -3.75 -14.99
CA ALA A 73 -6.01 -2.75 -15.99
C ALA A 73 -7.14 -1.83 -15.52
N ASP A 74 -8.13 -2.36 -14.79
CA ASP A 74 -9.19 -1.54 -14.21
C ASP A 74 -8.66 -0.67 -13.05
N GLN A 75 -7.73 -1.17 -12.22
CA GLN A 75 -7.06 -0.33 -11.22
C GLN A 75 -6.29 0.83 -11.85
N GLU A 76 -5.49 0.57 -12.90
CA GLU A 76 -4.73 1.61 -13.59
C GLU A 76 -5.65 2.65 -14.24
N LYS A 77 -6.77 2.21 -14.82
CA LYS A 77 -7.81 3.11 -15.33
C LYS A 77 -8.37 4.02 -14.22
N LEU A 78 -8.60 3.47 -13.03
CA LEU A 78 -9.20 4.20 -11.91
C LEU A 78 -8.26 5.23 -11.27
N ILE A 79 -6.94 5.01 -11.30
CA ILE A 79 -5.96 6.00 -10.82
C ILE A 79 -5.59 7.05 -11.88
N ALA A 80 -6.00 6.85 -13.13
CA ALA A 80 -5.80 7.85 -14.17
C ALA A 80 -6.74 9.05 -13.95
N PRO A 81 -6.25 10.30 -14.07
CA PRO A 81 -7.11 11.46 -13.99
C PRO A 81 -8.08 11.48 -15.19
N ARG A 82 -9.31 11.87 -14.94
CA ARG A 82 -10.31 12.13 -15.98
C ARG A 82 -9.96 13.41 -16.76
N SER A 83 -10.67 13.67 -17.82
CA SER A 83 -10.45 14.84 -18.69
C SER A 83 -10.57 16.19 -17.96
N ASP A 84 -11.34 16.24 -16.88
CA ASP A 84 -11.51 17.40 -15.99
C ASP A 84 -10.47 17.44 -14.82
N GLY A 85 -9.55 16.48 -14.79
CA GLY A 85 -8.54 16.34 -13.75
C GLY A 85 -9.04 15.67 -12.46
N SER A 86 -10.31 15.28 -12.37
CA SER A 86 -10.87 14.52 -11.25
C SER A 86 -10.47 13.03 -11.32
N PHE A 87 -10.72 12.31 -10.24
CA PHE A 87 -10.57 10.84 -10.18
C PHE A 87 -11.95 10.18 -10.06
N ALA A 88 -12.05 8.93 -10.52
CA ALA A 88 -13.30 8.18 -10.47
C ALA A 88 -13.77 7.91 -9.04
N PHE A 89 -12.82 7.60 -8.16
CA PHE A 89 -13.06 7.34 -6.74
C PHE A 89 -12.22 8.24 -5.84
N SER A 90 -12.67 8.42 -4.62
CA SER A 90 -11.98 9.20 -3.58
C SER A 90 -10.88 8.38 -2.90
N TYR A 91 -11.03 7.07 -2.87
CA TYR A 91 -10.09 6.08 -2.35
C TYR A 91 -10.08 4.85 -3.25
N LEU A 92 -8.90 4.26 -3.43
CA LEU A 92 -8.70 3.02 -4.16
C LEU A 92 -7.63 2.19 -3.47
N GLU A 93 -7.95 0.93 -3.23
CA GLU A 93 -7.05 -0.12 -2.78
C GLU A 93 -7.39 -1.43 -3.51
N GLY A 94 -6.55 -2.43 -3.38
CA GLY A 94 -6.84 -3.76 -3.89
C GLY A 94 -6.31 -4.83 -2.96
N ALA A 95 -6.94 -5.98 -2.99
CA ALA A 95 -6.53 -7.15 -2.23
C ALA A 95 -6.50 -8.39 -3.12
N ALA A 96 -5.61 -9.33 -2.78
CA ALA A 96 -5.58 -10.65 -3.38
C ALA A 96 -5.93 -11.71 -2.32
N TYR A 97 -6.75 -12.67 -2.70
CA TYR A 97 -7.11 -13.84 -1.90
C TYR A 97 -6.69 -15.07 -2.68
N VAL A 98 -5.80 -15.87 -2.12
CA VAL A 98 -5.21 -17.00 -2.83
C VAL A 98 -5.59 -18.33 -2.19
N ASN A 99 -5.90 -19.30 -3.04
CA ASN A 99 -6.05 -20.72 -2.75
C ASN A 99 -6.88 -21.05 -1.49
N HIS A 100 -6.34 -21.86 -0.59
CA HIS A 100 -7.04 -22.42 0.58
C HIS A 100 -7.57 -21.37 1.56
N SER A 101 -6.92 -20.21 1.62
CA SER A 101 -7.35 -19.10 2.48
C SER A 101 -8.44 -18.21 1.87
N LEU A 102 -8.87 -18.45 0.63
CA LEU A 102 -9.84 -17.60 -0.07
C LEU A 102 -11.11 -17.35 0.76
N ALA A 103 -11.82 -18.41 1.15
CA ALA A 103 -13.07 -18.27 1.91
C ALA A 103 -12.83 -17.65 3.29
N ALA A 104 -11.76 -18.07 3.98
CA ALA A 104 -11.40 -17.53 5.29
C ALA A 104 -10.96 -16.05 5.19
N GLY A 105 -10.16 -15.70 4.19
CA GLY A 105 -9.73 -14.34 3.95
C GLY A 105 -10.89 -13.39 3.64
N LEU A 106 -11.83 -13.80 2.80
CA LEU A 106 -13.04 -13.03 2.50
C LEU A 106 -13.93 -12.83 3.74
N LYS A 107 -14.10 -13.87 4.59
CA LYS A 107 -14.83 -13.75 5.86
C LYS A 107 -14.17 -12.79 6.84
N ASN A 108 -12.83 -12.78 6.87
CA ASN A 108 -12.05 -11.93 7.75
C ASN A 108 -11.81 -10.52 7.19
N ALA A 109 -12.40 -10.18 6.05
CA ALA A 109 -12.28 -8.87 5.41
C ALA A 109 -13.15 -7.80 6.11
N GLY A 110 -12.94 -7.58 7.40
CA GLY A 110 -13.65 -6.58 8.21
C GLY A 110 -15.15 -6.78 8.33
N GLY A 111 -15.66 -8.01 8.10
CA GLY A 111 -17.09 -8.29 8.11
C GLY A 111 -17.87 -7.64 6.94
N PHE A 112 -17.18 -7.21 5.90
CA PHE A 112 -17.81 -6.57 4.74
C PHE A 112 -18.71 -7.53 3.95
N PHE A 113 -18.29 -8.78 3.78
CA PHE A 113 -19.04 -9.81 3.05
C PHE A 113 -19.86 -10.66 4.01
N SER A 114 -21.14 -10.90 3.67
CA SER A 114 -21.95 -11.91 4.33
C SER A 114 -21.48 -13.32 3.96
N ASP A 115 -21.90 -14.35 4.72
CA ASP A 115 -21.61 -15.74 4.38
C ASP A 115 -22.16 -16.14 3.00
N ALA A 116 -23.29 -15.55 2.57
CA ALA A 116 -23.88 -15.77 1.25
C ALA A 116 -23.02 -15.14 0.14
N ASP A 117 -22.49 -13.95 0.38
CA ASP A 117 -21.58 -13.27 -0.55
C ASP A 117 -20.30 -14.08 -0.74
N VAL A 118 -19.69 -14.53 0.37
CA VAL A 118 -18.49 -15.39 0.33
C VAL A 118 -18.77 -16.67 -0.48
N ALA A 119 -19.88 -17.34 -0.23
CA ALA A 119 -20.27 -18.55 -0.96
C ALA A 119 -20.41 -18.27 -2.48
N THR A 120 -21.00 -17.13 -2.84
CA THR A 120 -21.20 -16.72 -4.23
C THR A 120 -19.86 -16.42 -4.92
N ILE A 121 -18.95 -15.70 -4.24
CA ILE A 121 -17.60 -15.39 -4.75
C ILE A 121 -16.80 -16.69 -4.96
N VAL A 122 -16.81 -17.60 -3.97
CA VAL A 122 -16.11 -18.89 -4.07
C VAL A 122 -16.65 -19.74 -5.22
N ALA A 123 -17.97 -19.81 -5.38
CA ALA A 123 -18.61 -20.52 -6.46
C ALA A 123 -18.21 -19.93 -7.85
N ARG A 124 -18.14 -18.60 -7.97
CA ARG A 124 -17.68 -17.94 -9.20
C ARG A 124 -16.22 -18.25 -9.50
N ALA A 125 -15.33 -18.19 -8.49
CA ALA A 125 -13.92 -18.54 -8.65
C ALA A 125 -13.76 -19.99 -9.14
N ALA A 126 -14.52 -20.92 -8.55
CA ALA A 126 -14.52 -22.34 -8.98
C ALA A 126 -15.00 -22.50 -10.44
N ALA A 127 -16.10 -21.80 -10.82
CA ALA A 127 -16.62 -21.83 -12.19
C ALA A 127 -15.64 -21.26 -13.22
N ARG A 128 -14.76 -20.37 -12.82
CA ARG A 128 -13.69 -19.79 -13.66
C ARG A 128 -12.38 -20.57 -13.60
N ASN A 129 -12.28 -21.63 -12.79
CA ASN A 129 -11.03 -22.32 -12.46
C ASN A 129 -9.95 -21.36 -11.94
N ALA A 130 -10.36 -20.31 -11.26
CA ALA A 130 -9.45 -19.32 -10.70
C ALA A 130 -8.86 -19.82 -9.36
N THR A 131 -7.55 -19.77 -9.23
CA THR A 131 -6.81 -20.11 -7.99
C THR A 131 -6.65 -18.91 -7.07
N SER A 132 -6.97 -17.73 -7.57
CA SER A 132 -6.92 -16.46 -6.83
C SER A 132 -8.13 -15.61 -7.18
N VAL A 133 -8.56 -14.80 -6.23
CA VAL A 133 -9.59 -13.77 -6.40
C VAL A 133 -8.96 -12.44 -6.03
N TYR A 134 -9.20 -11.44 -6.85
CA TYR A 134 -8.74 -10.07 -6.62
C TYR A 134 -9.95 -9.19 -6.33
N VAL A 135 -9.76 -8.23 -5.44
CA VAL A 135 -10.82 -7.32 -5.01
C VAL A 135 -10.32 -5.89 -5.18
N ILE A 136 -11.03 -5.07 -5.93
CA ILE A 136 -10.87 -3.62 -5.85
C ILE A 136 -11.75 -3.13 -4.72
N GLU A 137 -11.15 -2.44 -3.75
CA GLU A 137 -11.85 -1.68 -2.73
C GLU A 137 -11.77 -0.20 -3.06
N ALA A 138 -12.92 0.46 -3.15
CA ALA A 138 -13.01 1.85 -3.54
C ALA A 138 -14.11 2.60 -2.79
N THR A 139 -13.95 3.92 -2.60
CA THR A 139 -15.02 4.77 -2.09
C THR A 139 -15.30 5.95 -2.99
N LEU A 140 -16.58 6.26 -3.13
CA LEU A 140 -17.07 7.51 -3.68
C LEU A 140 -17.63 8.35 -2.53
N ASN A 141 -16.87 9.37 -2.13
CA ASN A 141 -17.26 10.25 -1.04
C ASN A 141 -18.34 11.22 -1.49
N TYR A 142 -19.29 11.52 -0.61
CA TYR A 142 -20.36 12.46 -0.87
C TYR A 142 -20.83 13.18 0.40
N ASP A 143 -21.58 14.27 0.22
CA ASP A 143 -22.24 15.05 1.25
C ASP A 143 -23.71 15.34 0.84
N ASN A 144 -24.41 16.17 1.61
CA ASN A 144 -25.80 16.50 1.32
C ASN A 144 -26.00 17.18 -0.05
N ALA A 145 -24.98 17.88 -0.56
CA ALA A 145 -25.11 18.55 -1.87
C ALA A 145 -25.01 17.59 -3.05
N THR A 146 -24.29 16.46 -2.88
CA THR A 146 -24.03 15.47 -3.92
C THR A 146 -24.81 14.16 -3.73
N ALA A 147 -25.53 14.02 -2.61
CA ALA A 147 -26.28 12.80 -2.27
C ALA A 147 -27.31 12.38 -3.35
N ALA A 148 -27.95 13.35 -4.02
CA ALA A 148 -28.96 13.05 -5.04
C ALA A 148 -28.39 12.39 -6.32
N SER A 149 -27.09 12.59 -6.60
CA SER A 149 -26.44 12.10 -7.83
C SER A 149 -25.40 11.00 -7.60
N VAL A 150 -25.08 10.69 -6.33
CA VAL A 150 -23.97 9.77 -6.01
C VAL A 150 -24.16 8.38 -6.59
N ASP A 151 -25.38 7.85 -6.60
CA ASP A 151 -25.68 6.52 -7.15
C ASP A 151 -25.53 6.49 -8.67
N GLU A 152 -25.98 7.53 -9.38
CA GLU A 152 -25.79 7.65 -10.83
C GLU A 152 -24.31 7.74 -11.21
N VAL A 153 -23.53 8.49 -10.42
CA VAL A 153 -22.08 8.60 -10.63
C VAL A 153 -21.41 7.24 -10.38
N LEU A 154 -21.77 6.54 -9.31
CA LEU A 154 -21.25 5.21 -9.02
C LEU A 154 -21.58 4.23 -10.15
N ASP A 155 -22.86 4.16 -10.55
CA ASP A 155 -23.30 3.29 -11.63
C ASP A 155 -22.57 3.57 -12.95
N SER A 156 -22.33 4.84 -13.26
CA SER A 156 -21.57 5.25 -14.44
C SER A 156 -20.13 4.72 -14.39
N VAL A 157 -19.47 4.80 -13.24
CA VAL A 157 -18.11 4.27 -13.08
C VAL A 157 -18.10 2.76 -13.18
N LEU A 158 -19.02 2.06 -12.49
CA LEU A 158 -19.08 0.60 -12.46
C LEU A 158 -19.31 0.01 -13.86
N LYS A 159 -20.12 0.65 -14.73
CA LYS A 159 -20.35 0.22 -16.11
C LYS A 159 -19.09 0.22 -16.98
N GLU A 160 -18.08 0.97 -16.60
CA GLU A 160 -16.82 1.05 -17.32
C GLU A 160 -15.80 -0.03 -16.91
N LEU A 161 -16.09 -0.78 -15.84
CA LEU A 161 -15.19 -1.77 -15.26
C LEU A 161 -15.60 -3.19 -15.64
N ARG A 162 -14.64 -4.10 -15.57
CA ARG A 162 -14.78 -5.48 -16.06
C ARG A 162 -14.73 -6.52 -14.94
N PHE A 163 -15.20 -6.15 -13.74
CA PHE A 163 -15.34 -7.09 -12.63
C PHE A 163 -16.34 -8.21 -12.97
N GLU A 164 -16.37 -9.29 -12.21
CA GLU A 164 -17.31 -10.40 -12.41
C GLU A 164 -18.75 -9.92 -12.29
N GLU A 165 -19.56 -10.17 -13.31
CA GLU A 165 -20.95 -9.74 -13.40
C GLU A 165 -21.75 -10.17 -12.16
N GLY A 166 -22.46 -9.22 -11.55
CA GLY A 166 -23.23 -9.42 -10.32
C GLY A 166 -22.38 -9.48 -9.03
N LEU A 167 -21.07 -9.25 -9.10
CA LEU A 167 -20.17 -9.28 -7.94
C LEU A 167 -19.57 -7.89 -7.64
N ALA A 168 -20.42 -6.88 -7.63
CA ALA A 168 -20.16 -5.58 -7.03
C ALA A 168 -20.96 -5.48 -5.73
N PHE A 169 -20.26 -5.33 -4.61
CA PHE A 169 -20.86 -5.19 -3.29
C PHE A 169 -20.67 -3.75 -2.84
N VAL A 170 -21.75 -3.06 -2.48
CA VAL A 170 -21.71 -1.63 -2.13
C VAL A 170 -22.40 -1.43 -0.80
N HIS A 171 -21.70 -0.80 0.14
CA HIS A 171 -22.24 -0.35 1.41
C HIS A 171 -22.29 1.17 1.44
N ASP A 172 -23.33 1.72 2.04
CA ASP A 172 -23.43 3.15 2.33
C ASP A 172 -23.01 3.37 3.79
N ALA A 173 -21.81 3.91 3.99
CA ALA A 173 -21.20 4.10 5.29
C ALA A 173 -21.01 5.58 5.62
N SER A 174 -20.95 5.93 6.89
CA SER A 174 -20.40 7.24 7.26
C SER A 174 -18.90 7.30 6.93
N TYR A 175 -18.40 8.50 6.66
CA TYR A 175 -16.98 8.69 6.39
C TYR A 175 -16.09 8.22 7.54
N VAL A 176 -16.56 8.42 8.79
CA VAL A 176 -15.83 7.99 9.99
C VAL A 176 -15.81 6.46 10.10
N GLU A 177 -16.92 5.75 9.86
CA GLU A 177 -16.96 4.28 9.85
C GLU A 177 -15.96 3.70 8.87
N PHE A 178 -15.88 4.26 7.66
CA PHE A 178 -14.90 3.82 6.68
C PHE A 178 -13.45 4.05 7.15
N LEU A 179 -13.16 5.21 7.73
CA LEU A 179 -11.81 5.51 8.25
C LEU A 179 -11.43 4.60 9.42
N ASP A 180 -12.41 4.22 10.26
CA ASP A 180 -12.21 3.42 11.47
C ASP A 180 -12.28 1.89 11.20
N ARG A 181 -12.50 1.46 9.96
CA ARG A 181 -12.72 0.04 9.61
C ARG A 181 -11.61 -0.90 10.10
N VAL A 182 -10.36 -0.44 10.07
CA VAL A 182 -9.20 -1.24 10.50
C VAL A 182 -9.18 -1.43 12.02
N HIS A 183 -9.64 -0.44 12.79
CA HIS A 183 -9.73 -0.54 14.25
C HIS A 183 -10.68 -1.67 14.71
N GLY A 184 -11.78 -1.86 13.98
CA GLY A 184 -12.67 -3.00 14.25
C GLY A 184 -11.99 -4.37 14.08
N GLU A 185 -11.12 -4.50 13.07
CA GLU A 185 -10.30 -5.71 12.84
C GLU A 185 -9.24 -5.88 13.94
N GLU A 186 -8.54 -4.82 14.33
CA GLU A 186 -7.59 -4.80 15.44
C GLU A 186 -8.24 -5.32 16.73
N MET A 187 -9.37 -4.74 17.13
CA MET A 187 -10.12 -5.15 18.32
C MET A 187 -10.55 -6.63 18.29
N ALA A 188 -10.90 -7.14 17.11
CA ALA A 188 -11.26 -8.55 16.95
C ALA A 188 -10.02 -9.46 17.12
N LEU A 189 -8.89 -9.09 16.55
CA LEU A 189 -7.62 -9.82 16.67
C LEU A 189 -7.06 -9.77 18.12
N GLU A 190 -7.18 -8.63 18.80
CA GLU A 190 -6.78 -8.52 20.21
C GLU A 190 -7.53 -9.48 21.10
N LYS A 191 -8.87 -9.61 20.94
CA LYS A 191 -9.71 -10.50 21.73
C LYS A 191 -9.28 -11.97 21.68
N ILE A 192 -8.69 -12.39 20.56
CA ILE A 192 -8.25 -13.78 20.35
C ILE A 192 -6.72 -13.92 20.44
N GLY A 193 -6.00 -12.86 20.85
CA GLY A 193 -4.55 -12.85 21.07
C GLY A 193 -3.71 -12.89 19.79
N LEU A 194 -4.31 -12.66 18.63
CA LEU A 194 -3.60 -12.67 17.34
C LEU A 194 -3.02 -11.32 16.94
N TRP A 195 -3.33 -10.25 17.66
CA TRP A 195 -2.74 -8.94 17.41
C TRP A 195 -1.26 -8.85 17.85
N HIS A 196 -0.89 -9.59 18.88
CA HIS A 196 0.46 -9.55 19.47
C HIS A 196 1.43 -10.62 18.94
N VAL A 197 1.00 -11.43 17.97
CA VAL A 197 1.92 -12.39 17.33
C VAL A 197 2.94 -11.66 16.43
N PRO A 198 4.11 -12.27 16.12
CA PRO A 198 5.04 -11.67 15.17
C PRO A 198 4.41 -11.48 13.78
N HIS A 199 4.72 -10.34 13.17
CA HIS A 199 4.22 -9.95 11.84
C HIS A 199 5.39 -9.76 10.87
N PRO A 200 5.86 -10.80 10.21
CA PRO A 200 6.96 -10.68 9.23
C PRO A 200 6.43 -10.12 7.90
N TRP A 201 6.04 -8.86 7.91
CA TRP A 201 5.51 -8.18 6.72
C TRP A 201 6.58 -7.99 5.66
N LEU A 202 6.18 -8.16 4.41
CA LEU A 202 6.98 -7.81 3.24
C LEU A 202 6.23 -6.78 2.40
N ASN A 203 6.81 -5.60 2.27
CA ASN A 203 6.26 -4.52 1.46
C ASN A 203 7.22 -4.20 0.32
N VAL A 204 6.74 -4.27 -0.90
CA VAL A 204 7.53 -4.00 -2.11
C VAL A 204 6.80 -3.07 -3.05
N LEU A 205 7.57 -2.21 -3.71
CA LEU A 205 7.10 -1.38 -4.81
C LEU A 205 7.55 -2.06 -6.12
N VAL A 206 6.59 -2.52 -6.91
CA VAL A 206 6.82 -3.31 -8.14
C VAL A 206 6.55 -2.42 -9.35
N PRO A 207 7.47 -2.34 -10.36
CA PRO A 207 7.21 -1.64 -11.60
C PRO A 207 5.92 -2.11 -12.28
N GLY A 208 5.11 -1.20 -12.83
CA GLY A 208 3.84 -1.53 -13.48
C GLY A 208 3.99 -2.54 -14.60
N SER A 209 5.04 -2.41 -15.44
CA SER A 209 5.35 -3.35 -16.51
C SER A 209 5.66 -4.78 -16.05
N ARG A 210 5.95 -4.99 -14.75
CA ARG A 210 6.34 -6.28 -14.17
C ARG A 210 5.33 -6.86 -13.19
N ILE A 211 4.21 -6.17 -12.97
CA ILE A 211 3.22 -6.59 -11.97
C ILE A 211 2.55 -7.93 -12.34
N ALA A 212 2.33 -8.19 -13.62
CA ALA A 212 1.80 -9.47 -14.10
C ALA A 212 2.78 -10.65 -13.90
N ASP A 213 4.10 -10.37 -13.99
CA ASP A 213 5.11 -11.39 -13.68
C ASP A 213 5.18 -11.65 -12.17
N PHE A 214 5.03 -10.60 -11.35
CA PHE A 214 4.93 -10.73 -9.91
C PHE A 214 3.70 -11.57 -9.51
N ASP A 215 2.52 -11.26 -10.04
CA ASP A 215 1.30 -12.03 -9.80
C ASP A 215 1.51 -13.51 -10.12
N ARG A 216 1.97 -13.82 -11.33
CA ARG A 216 2.16 -15.19 -11.78
C ARG A 216 3.14 -15.98 -10.91
N GLY A 217 4.25 -15.36 -10.51
CA GLY A 217 5.28 -16.05 -9.73
C GLY A 217 5.01 -16.10 -8.24
N VAL A 218 4.36 -15.06 -7.70
CA VAL A 218 4.13 -14.93 -6.26
C VAL A 218 2.71 -15.40 -5.89
N PHE A 219 1.66 -14.75 -6.37
CA PHE A 219 0.29 -15.14 -6.02
C PHE A 219 -0.11 -16.45 -6.67
N GLY A 220 0.16 -16.63 -7.97
CA GLY A 220 -0.11 -17.85 -8.71
C GLY A 220 0.90 -18.98 -8.51
N GLY A 221 2.04 -18.71 -7.86
CA GLY A 221 3.13 -19.65 -7.67
C GLY A 221 3.51 -19.87 -6.21
N ILE A 222 4.36 -18.99 -5.65
CA ILE A 222 4.99 -19.20 -4.33
C ILE A 222 3.96 -19.32 -3.20
N LEU A 223 2.89 -18.53 -3.27
CA LEU A 223 1.84 -18.50 -2.24
C LEU A 223 0.77 -19.59 -2.41
N GLN A 224 0.74 -20.29 -3.56
CA GLN A 224 -0.19 -21.40 -3.73
C GLN A 224 0.16 -22.53 -2.76
N GLY A 225 -0.86 -23.07 -2.06
CA GLY A 225 -0.65 -24.14 -1.06
C GLY A 225 -0.05 -23.65 0.27
N THR A 226 0.06 -22.35 0.49
CA THR A 226 0.47 -21.78 1.78
C THR A 226 -0.76 -21.27 2.53
N ASP A 227 -0.89 -21.65 3.79
CA ASP A 227 -1.89 -21.03 4.67
C ASP A 227 -1.44 -19.60 4.99
N ILE A 228 -2.28 -18.65 4.60
CA ILE A 228 -1.99 -17.21 4.76
C ILE A 228 -2.90 -16.66 5.87
N ALA A 229 -2.28 -16.15 6.91
CA ALA A 229 -2.94 -15.35 7.92
C ALA A 229 -2.51 -13.89 7.75
N GLY A 230 -3.43 -13.05 7.30
CA GLY A 230 -3.20 -11.63 7.03
C GLY A 230 -3.56 -11.22 5.60
N PRO A 231 -3.81 -9.93 5.38
CA PRO A 231 -4.19 -9.42 4.07
C PRO A 231 -3.00 -9.38 3.09
N LEU A 232 -3.31 -9.61 1.82
CA LEU A 232 -2.42 -9.35 0.68
C LEU A 232 -2.96 -8.14 -0.05
N VAL A 233 -2.29 -7.01 0.10
CA VAL A 233 -2.73 -5.73 -0.46
C VAL A 233 -1.93 -5.43 -1.73
N ILE A 234 -2.60 -4.96 -2.78
CA ILE A 234 -1.98 -4.63 -4.06
C ILE A 234 -2.74 -3.50 -4.76
N TYR A 235 -2.08 -2.37 -4.98
CA TYR A 235 -2.67 -1.24 -5.69
C TYR A 235 -1.64 -0.39 -6.44
N PRO A 236 -2.03 0.23 -7.57
CA PRO A 236 -1.14 1.06 -8.36
C PRO A 236 -0.98 2.48 -7.78
N LEU A 237 0.16 3.07 -8.05
CA LEU A 237 0.54 4.41 -7.66
C LEU A 237 1.07 5.19 -8.87
N ASN A 238 0.67 6.45 -9.00
CA ASN A 238 1.20 7.37 -10.02
C ASN A 238 2.54 7.95 -9.55
N LYS A 239 3.62 7.71 -10.28
CA LYS A 239 4.96 8.27 -10.03
C LYS A 239 4.94 9.80 -9.93
N SER A 240 4.10 10.47 -10.71
CA SER A 240 3.95 11.93 -10.70
C SER A 240 3.51 12.54 -9.36
N LYS A 241 3.05 11.70 -8.41
CA LYS A 241 2.73 12.12 -7.03
C LYS A 241 3.94 12.08 -6.08
N TRP A 242 5.08 11.61 -6.55
CA TRP A 242 6.32 11.47 -5.81
C TRP A 242 7.34 12.49 -6.27
N ASP A 243 7.97 13.16 -5.34
CA ASP A 243 9.05 14.09 -5.64
C ASP A 243 10.40 13.35 -5.57
N ASP A 244 11.15 13.35 -6.67
CA ASP A 244 12.43 12.66 -6.76
C ASP A 244 13.52 13.28 -5.87
N SER A 245 13.31 14.50 -5.35
CA SER A 245 14.19 15.12 -4.35
C SER A 245 14.14 14.44 -2.99
N MET A 246 13.04 13.74 -2.68
CA MET A 246 12.88 12.98 -1.42
C MET A 246 13.88 11.82 -1.34
N SER A 247 14.20 11.38 -0.13
CA SER A 247 15.02 10.19 0.10
C SER A 247 14.32 8.89 -0.30
N ALA A 248 12.99 8.88 -0.31
CA ALA A 248 12.20 7.72 -0.69
C ALA A 248 12.61 7.17 -2.07
N VAL A 249 12.69 5.84 -2.17
CA VAL A 249 13.07 5.14 -3.42
C VAL A 249 11.85 4.45 -3.99
N THR A 250 11.56 4.71 -5.26
CA THR A 250 10.46 4.11 -6.00
C THR A 250 10.97 3.55 -7.33
N PRO A 251 10.26 2.63 -7.98
CA PRO A 251 10.50 2.33 -9.39
C PRO A 251 10.48 3.59 -10.26
N ALA A 252 11.17 3.54 -11.40
CA ALA A 252 11.29 4.69 -12.30
C ALA A 252 10.09 4.89 -13.24
N GLU A 253 9.20 3.89 -13.33
CA GLU A 253 8.06 3.90 -14.23
C GLU A 253 6.95 4.86 -13.76
N ASP A 254 6.14 5.36 -14.69
CA ASP A 254 5.03 6.29 -14.43
C ASP A 254 3.97 5.69 -13.51
N VAL A 255 3.77 4.37 -13.60
CA VAL A 255 2.92 3.59 -12.71
C VAL A 255 3.74 2.48 -12.07
N PHE A 256 3.61 2.33 -10.77
CA PHE A 256 4.15 1.20 -10.02
C PHE A 256 3.14 0.75 -8.96
N TYR A 257 3.27 -0.48 -8.49
CA TYR A 257 2.35 -1.06 -7.52
C TYR A 257 2.97 -1.14 -6.13
N ALA A 258 2.22 -0.73 -5.12
CA ALA A 258 2.49 -1.13 -3.76
C ALA A 258 1.90 -2.53 -3.56
N VAL A 259 2.75 -3.46 -3.14
CA VAL A 259 2.36 -4.81 -2.76
C VAL A 259 2.78 -5.05 -1.33
N SER A 260 1.81 -5.32 -0.45
CA SER A 260 2.02 -5.56 0.97
C SER A 260 1.53 -6.96 1.33
N LEU A 261 2.44 -7.82 1.75
CA LEU A 261 2.16 -9.15 2.24
C LEU A 261 2.22 -9.09 3.76
N LEU A 262 1.04 -8.94 4.39
CA LEU A 262 0.91 -8.60 5.82
C LEU A 262 0.69 -9.87 6.64
N PHE A 263 1.64 -10.80 6.58
CA PHE A 263 1.56 -12.08 7.29
C PHE A 263 1.61 -11.93 8.81
N SER A 264 0.85 -12.81 9.50
CA SER A 264 0.87 -12.96 10.94
C SER A 264 1.26 -14.40 11.30
N SER A 265 2.22 -14.57 12.21
CA SER A 265 2.71 -15.88 12.64
C SER A 265 1.79 -16.49 13.72
N VAL A 266 0.63 -16.97 13.28
CA VAL A 266 -0.41 -17.51 14.19
C VAL A 266 -0.12 -18.94 14.67
N ALA A 267 0.74 -19.67 13.96
CA ALA A 267 1.10 -21.07 14.26
C ALA A 267 2.54 -21.21 14.77
N ASN A 268 3.14 -20.16 15.34
CA ASN A 268 4.56 -20.11 15.73
C ASN A 268 5.51 -20.45 14.58
N ASP A 269 5.18 -19.97 13.39
CA ASP A 269 5.83 -20.29 12.12
C ASP A 269 6.64 -19.11 11.54
N LEU A 270 7.08 -18.18 12.38
CA LEU A 270 7.81 -16.96 12.00
C LEU A 270 8.95 -17.27 11.02
N LYS A 271 9.82 -18.25 11.33
CA LYS A 271 10.95 -18.61 10.46
C LYS A 271 10.51 -19.11 9.08
N LYS A 272 9.37 -19.79 9.01
CA LYS A 272 8.80 -20.26 7.72
C LYS A 272 8.33 -19.08 6.88
N LEU A 273 7.65 -18.11 7.51
CA LEU A 273 7.16 -16.91 6.83
C LEU A 273 8.32 -16.00 6.39
N GLU A 274 9.35 -15.83 7.22
CA GLU A 274 10.58 -15.12 6.84
C GLU A 274 11.29 -15.78 5.65
N ALA A 275 11.42 -17.12 5.68
CA ALA A 275 11.99 -17.87 4.56
C ALA A 275 11.13 -17.73 3.28
N GLN A 276 9.82 -17.66 3.41
CA GLN A 276 8.91 -17.39 2.30
C GLN A 276 9.12 -15.98 1.72
N ASN A 277 9.26 -14.95 2.57
CA ASN A 277 9.60 -13.60 2.13
C ASN A 277 10.91 -13.58 1.35
N GLN A 278 11.96 -14.26 1.85
CA GLN A 278 13.24 -14.39 1.13
C GLN A 278 13.09 -15.13 -0.20
N LYS A 279 12.20 -16.13 -0.28
CA LYS A 279 11.92 -16.84 -1.55
C LYS A 279 11.24 -15.90 -2.55
N ILE A 280 10.34 -15.03 -2.11
CA ILE A 280 9.69 -14.04 -2.97
C ILE A 280 10.71 -13.03 -3.49
N LEU A 281 11.54 -12.44 -2.63
CA LEU A 281 12.58 -11.50 -3.05
C LEU A 281 13.56 -12.13 -4.04
N ARG A 282 14.02 -13.35 -3.75
CA ARG A 282 14.88 -14.10 -4.68
C ARG A 282 14.21 -14.38 -6.03
N PHE A 283 12.93 -14.69 -6.04
CA PHE A 283 12.18 -14.83 -7.29
C PHE A 283 12.19 -13.51 -8.07
N CYS A 284 11.92 -12.39 -7.41
CA CYS A 284 11.94 -11.06 -8.04
C CYS A 284 13.32 -10.73 -8.65
N ASP A 285 14.40 -11.05 -7.93
CA ASP A 285 15.77 -10.86 -8.41
C ASP A 285 16.06 -11.71 -9.66
N LEU A 286 15.74 -13.01 -9.61
CA LEU A 286 15.96 -13.94 -10.72
C LEU A 286 15.10 -13.62 -11.94
N ALA A 287 13.89 -13.13 -11.75
CA ALA A 287 12.99 -12.72 -12.82
C ALA A 287 13.32 -11.32 -13.36
N GLY A 288 14.28 -10.60 -12.77
CA GLY A 288 14.63 -9.24 -13.14
C GLY A 288 13.51 -8.22 -12.89
N ILE A 289 12.68 -8.47 -11.86
CA ILE A 289 11.68 -7.49 -11.38
C ILE A 289 12.43 -6.43 -10.59
N GLY A 290 12.53 -5.24 -11.14
CA GLY A 290 13.25 -4.12 -10.52
C GLY A 290 12.50 -3.49 -9.36
N TYR A 291 12.09 -4.30 -8.39
CA TYR A 291 11.35 -3.86 -7.21
C TYR A 291 12.17 -2.98 -6.26
N LYS A 292 11.49 -2.26 -5.38
CA LYS A 292 12.07 -1.56 -4.22
C LYS A 292 11.35 -2.03 -2.95
N GLU A 293 12.11 -2.40 -1.92
CA GLU A 293 11.51 -2.69 -0.62
C GLU A 293 11.11 -1.38 0.09
N TYR A 294 9.92 -1.37 0.65
CA TYR A 294 9.49 -0.32 1.57
C TYR A 294 9.83 -0.76 3.00
N LEU A 295 10.52 0.08 3.75
CA LEU A 295 11.10 -0.26 5.06
C LEU A 295 12.09 -1.45 4.97
N ALA A 296 13.03 -1.39 4.05
CA ALA A 296 14.06 -2.42 3.88
C ALA A 296 14.93 -2.60 5.12
N HIS A 297 15.39 -3.84 5.36
CA HIS A 297 16.28 -4.21 6.45
C HIS A 297 17.48 -5.01 5.90
N TYR A 298 18.38 -4.33 5.19
CA TYR A 298 19.58 -4.98 4.67
C TYR A 298 20.70 -5.00 5.72
N THR A 299 21.43 -6.10 5.78
CA THR A 299 22.59 -6.27 6.66
C THR A 299 23.91 -5.99 5.95
N VAL A 300 23.89 -5.82 4.63
CA VAL A 300 25.08 -5.60 3.80
C VAL A 300 25.00 -4.23 3.14
N ARG A 301 26.07 -3.44 3.30
CA ARG A 301 26.15 -2.08 2.70
C ARG A 301 25.88 -2.06 1.19
N GLY A 302 26.35 -3.09 0.46
CA GLY A 302 26.12 -3.20 -0.98
C GLY A 302 24.65 -3.24 -1.37
N ASP A 303 23.81 -3.79 -0.52
CA ASP A 303 22.36 -3.86 -0.75
C ASP A 303 21.71 -2.48 -0.55
N TRP A 304 22.17 -1.71 0.42
CA TRP A 304 21.76 -0.31 0.59
C TRP A 304 22.16 0.56 -0.59
N VAL A 305 23.39 0.40 -1.10
CA VAL A 305 23.84 1.11 -2.31
C VAL A 305 22.95 0.76 -3.49
N ARG A 306 22.60 -0.50 -3.67
CA ARG A 306 21.70 -0.98 -4.74
C ARG A 306 20.28 -0.44 -4.56
N HIS A 307 19.78 -0.43 -3.32
CA HIS A 307 18.45 0.08 -2.98
C HIS A 307 18.31 1.57 -3.34
N PHE A 308 19.21 2.41 -2.84
CA PHE A 308 19.19 3.84 -3.10
C PHE A 308 19.62 4.21 -4.52
N GLY A 309 20.46 3.38 -5.16
CA GLY A 309 20.94 3.63 -6.52
C GLY A 309 21.55 5.02 -6.68
N GLY A 310 21.09 5.79 -7.65
CA GLY A 310 21.60 7.16 -7.90
C GLY A 310 21.38 8.17 -6.77
N LYS A 311 20.57 7.84 -5.75
CA LYS A 311 20.38 8.70 -4.57
C LYS A 311 21.42 8.46 -3.47
N TRP A 312 22.22 7.37 -3.57
CA TRP A 312 23.11 6.96 -2.50
C TRP A 312 24.11 8.02 -2.06
N ASP A 313 24.81 8.64 -2.99
CA ASP A 313 25.84 9.63 -2.67
C ASP A 313 25.26 10.85 -1.95
N ARG A 314 24.10 11.32 -2.42
CA ARG A 314 23.36 12.38 -1.72
C ARG A 314 22.91 11.95 -0.32
N PHE A 315 22.43 10.73 -0.18
CA PHE A 315 22.00 10.17 1.10
C PHE A 315 23.15 10.15 2.12
N VAL A 316 24.36 9.76 1.70
CA VAL A 316 25.57 9.80 2.51
C VAL A 316 25.94 11.25 2.89
N GLN A 317 25.96 12.17 1.94
CA GLN A 317 26.25 13.59 2.20
C GLN A 317 25.28 14.21 3.22
N LEU A 318 24.00 13.89 3.11
CA LEU A 318 22.99 14.36 4.05
C LEU A 318 23.18 13.72 5.43
N LYS A 319 23.60 12.45 5.52
CA LYS A 319 23.94 11.80 6.77
C LYS A 319 25.11 12.50 7.47
N ASP A 320 26.19 12.77 6.75
CA ASP A 320 27.35 13.47 7.27
C ASP A 320 27.02 14.90 7.74
N LYS A 321 26.05 15.55 7.05
CA LYS A 321 25.59 16.89 7.44
C LYS A 321 24.72 16.91 8.68
N TYR A 322 23.72 16.01 8.77
CA TYR A 322 22.67 16.05 9.78
C TYR A 322 22.88 15.10 10.95
N ASP A 323 23.69 14.07 10.76
CA ASP A 323 24.06 13.12 11.81
C ASP A 323 25.53 12.65 11.69
N PRO A 324 26.51 13.57 11.79
CA PRO A 324 27.93 13.26 11.61
C PRO A 324 28.47 12.28 12.67
N LYS A 325 27.81 12.19 13.83
CA LYS A 325 28.16 11.24 14.90
C LYS A 325 27.43 9.89 14.76
N LYS A 326 26.60 9.72 13.73
CA LYS A 326 25.83 8.50 13.45
C LYS A 326 24.94 8.04 14.63
N LEU A 327 24.42 8.98 15.42
CA LEU A 327 23.56 8.68 16.58
C LEU A 327 22.23 8.04 16.17
N LEU A 328 21.76 8.31 14.94
CA LEU A 328 20.51 7.79 14.40
C LEU A 328 20.71 6.52 13.56
N SER A 329 21.93 5.97 13.47
CA SER A 329 22.24 4.79 12.66
C SER A 329 21.61 3.49 13.16
N PRO A 330 21.48 3.21 14.47
CA PRO A 330 21.06 1.90 14.97
C PRO A 330 19.67 1.42 14.51
N GLY A 331 18.78 2.33 14.09
CA GLY A 331 17.42 1.96 13.71
C GLY A 331 17.34 1.05 12.48
N GLN A 332 18.13 1.36 11.43
CA GLN A 332 18.13 0.63 10.14
C GLN A 332 19.49 0.03 9.79
N ASP A 333 20.50 0.28 10.58
CA ASP A 333 21.86 -0.26 10.41
C ASP A 333 22.53 0.11 9.06
N ILE A 334 22.15 1.26 8.46
CA ILE A 334 22.61 1.66 7.11
C ILE A 334 24.08 2.07 7.12
N PHE A 335 24.57 2.65 8.22
CA PHE A 335 25.88 3.30 8.33
C PHE A 335 26.78 2.70 9.41
N ASN A 336 26.52 1.50 9.84
CA ASN A 336 27.37 0.79 10.81
C ASN A 336 28.57 0.14 10.17
#